data_983b012c9d458fb489837ffa0062d67d
#
_entry.id   983b012c9d458fb489837ffa0062d67d
#
_cell.length_a   1.000
_cell.length_b   1.000
_cell.length_c   1.000
_cell.angle_alpha   90.00
_cell.angle_beta   90.00
_cell.angle_gamma   90.00
#
_symmetry.space_group_name_H-M   'P 1'
#
loop_
_entity.id
_entity.type
_entity.pdbx_description
1 polymer ?
#
loop_
_entity_poly.entity_id
_entity_poly.type
_entity_poly.pdbx_seq_one_letter_code
_entity_poly.pdbx_strand_id
1 'polypeptide(L)'
;MSTSSLSSPTATSTGASTAAPTSAAVVADEPGIGAWRSFLIAHARITRRLDEELQAAHGLSLAEYDALLQIAHAPGRRVRMNVLAERVILSRSGITRLVDRLEAAGCVERAACSTDARGQEAVLTPVGLERLRSAATTHLDGIRRYFLERLDSDELGRLEASLARVAGPLASGTRPTHEGCPPAEA
;
A
#
# COMPACT_ATOMS: atom_id res chain seq x y z
N MET A 1 82.17 -33.87 27.24
CA MET A 1 82.27 -33.03 26.02
C MET A 1 80.93 -33.24 25.28
N SER A 2 79.95 -32.41 25.56
CA SER A 2 78.64 -32.58 24.99
C SER A 2 78.15 -31.17 24.57
N THR A 3 77.97 -31.02 23.28
CA THR A 3 77.48 -29.82 22.64
C THR A 3 75.99 -29.89 22.55
N SER A 4 75.33 -28.98 23.23
CA SER A 4 73.85 -28.81 23.27
C SER A 4 73.41 -27.91 22.12
N SER A 5 72.59 -28.46 21.21
CA SER A 5 71.96 -27.67 20.16
C SER A 5 70.57 -27.18 20.61
N LEU A 6 70.40 -25.89 20.63
CA LEU A 6 69.12 -25.22 20.92
C LEU A 6 68.34 -25.09 19.63
N SER A 7 67.18 -25.76 19.58
CA SER A 7 66.16 -25.57 18.53
C SER A 7 65.15 -24.53 18.99
N SER A 8 65.01 -23.47 18.22
CA SER A 8 63.96 -22.43 18.41
C SER A 8 62.62 -22.93 17.91
N PRO A 9 61.50 -22.60 18.57
CA PRO A 9 60.19 -22.93 18.04
C PRO A 9 59.72 -21.78 17.08
N THR A 10 59.29 -22.22 15.92
CA THR A 10 58.66 -21.40 14.89
C THR A 10 57.24 -21.02 15.35
N ALA A 11 56.99 -19.71 15.53
CA ALA A 11 55.68 -19.20 15.83
C ALA A 11 54.79 -19.18 14.57
N THR A 12 53.78 -20.04 14.56
CA THR A 12 52.74 -20.04 13.53
C THR A 12 51.73 -18.91 13.81
N SER A 13 51.83 -17.84 13.04
CA SER A 13 50.87 -16.74 13.06
C SER A 13 49.58 -17.21 12.38
N THR A 14 48.55 -17.52 13.18
CA THR A 14 47.18 -17.75 12.69
C THR A 14 46.54 -16.39 12.42
N GLY A 15 46.59 -15.96 11.16
CA GLY A 15 45.86 -14.77 10.68
C GLY A 15 44.34 -15.02 10.76
N ALA A 16 43.71 -14.48 11.76
CA ALA A 16 42.24 -14.40 11.79
C ALA A 16 41.78 -13.47 10.67
N SER A 17 41.31 -14.02 9.56
CA SER A 17 40.64 -13.27 8.52
C SER A 17 39.29 -12.80 9.05
N THR A 18 39.23 -11.57 9.49
CA THR A 18 37.96 -10.91 9.84
C THR A 18 37.26 -10.55 8.52
N ALA A 19 36.47 -11.50 8.01
CA ALA A 19 35.59 -11.21 6.88
C ALA A 19 34.59 -10.13 7.31
N ALA A 20 34.52 -9.03 6.58
CA ALA A 20 33.51 -7.99 6.79
C ALA A 20 32.11 -8.63 6.66
N PRO A 21 31.15 -8.26 7.52
CA PRO A 21 29.81 -8.83 7.46
C PRO A 21 29.17 -8.51 6.11
N THR A 22 28.62 -9.54 5.48
CA THR A 22 27.89 -9.40 4.21
C THR A 22 26.74 -8.40 4.41
N SER A 23 26.52 -7.51 3.45
CA SER A 23 25.47 -6.46 3.49
C SER A 23 24.08 -7.00 3.93
N ALA A 24 23.74 -8.24 3.58
CA ALA A 24 22.52 -8.91 4.01
C ALA A 24 22.48 -9.21 5.52
N ALA A 25 23.62 -9.51 6.17
CA ALA A 25 23.69 -9.75 7.60
C ALA A 25 23.53 -8.46 8.40
N VAL A 26 24.08 -7.36 7.90
CA VAL A 26 23.94 -6.02 8.54
C VAL A 26 22.47 -5.57 8.58
N VAL A 27 21.70 -5.83 7.54
CA VAL A 27 20.27 -5.48 7.47
C VAL A 27 19.43 -6.33 8.41
N ALA A 28 19.84 -7.58 8.69
CA ALA A 28 19.09 -8.48 9.58
C ALA A 28 19.16 -8.06 11.07
N ASP A 29 20.23 -7.38 11.46
CA ASP A 29 20.50 -6.97 12.86
C ASP A 29 20.05 -5.54 13.17
N GLU A 30 19.48 -4.82 12.17
CA GLU A 30 18.99 -3.45 12.39
C GLU A 30 17.78 -3.45 13.33
N PRO A 31 17.80 -2.65 14.43
CA PRO A 31 16.68 -2.53 15.35
C PRO A 31 15.38 -2.12 14.62
N GLY A 32 14.30 -2.87 14.85
CA GLY A 32 13.00 -2.58 14.25
C GLY A 32 12.75 -3.20 12.87
N ILE A 33 13.77 -3.80 12.22
CA ILE A 33 13.55 -4.47 10.91
C ILE A 33 12.52 -5.61 11.00
N GLY A 34 12.40 -6.24 12.18
CA GLY A 34 11.38 -7.24 12.47
C GLY A 34 9.97 -6.67 12.37
N ALA A 35 9.74 -5.46 12.89
CA ALA A 35 8.45 -4.76 12.79
C ALA A 35 8.11 -4.42 11.33
N TRP A 36 9.09 -3.90 10.57
CA TRP A 36 8.93 -3.65 9.14
C TRP A 36 8.54 -4.91 8.36
N ARG A 37 9.26 -6.01 8.58
CA ARG A 37 8.97 -7.30 7.93
C ARG A 37 7.58 -7.82 8.29
N SER A 38 7.19 -7.74 9.57
CA SER A 38 5.87 -8.16 10.04
C SER A 38 4.76 -7.31 9.42
N PHE A 39 4.95 -6.00 9.32
CA PHE A 39 4.03 -5.09 8.64
C PHE A 39 3.83 -5.49 7.17
N LEU A 40 4.92 -5.70 6.42
CA LEU A 40 4.83 -6.10 5.01
C LEU A 40 4.12 -7.44 4.83
N ILE A 41 4.41 -8.43 5.68
CA ILE A 41 3.79 -9.75 5.61
C ILE A 41 2.29 -9.65 5.95
N ALA A 42 1.94 -8.93 7.02
CA ALA A 42 0.55 -8.73 7.41
C ALA A 42 -0.24 -8.03 6.30
N HIS A 43 0.27 -6.91 5.80
CA HIS A 43 -0.34 -6.17 4.69
C HIS A 43 -0.58 -7.08 3.47
N ALA A 44 0.46 -7.78 2.99
CA ALA A 44 0.33 -8.63 1.81
C ALA A 44 -0.67 -9.78 1.99
N ARG A 45 -0.72 -10.39 3.19
CA ARG A 45 -1.66 -11.49 3.48
C ARG A 45 -3.10 -11.00 3.58
N ILE A 46 -3.33 -9.90 4.27
CA ILE A 46 -4.67 -9.34 4.47
C ILE A 46 -5.24 -8.86 3.15
N THR A 47 -4.48 -8.03 2.40
CA THR A 47 -4.94 -7.49 1.11
C THR A 47 -5.24 -8.57 0.11
N ARG A 48 -4.43 -9.65 0.06
CA ARG A 48 -4.72 -10.79 -0.79
C ARG A 48 -6.04 -11.50 -0.42
N ARG A 49 -6.31 -11.69 0.89
CA ARG A 49 -7.57 -12.32 1.33
C ARG A 49 -8.78 -11.46 1.02
N LEU A 50 -8.68 -10.15 1.23
CA LEU A 50 -9.75 -9.21 0.89
C LEU A 50 -10.02 -9.21 -0.62
N ASP A 51 -8.96 -9.25 -1.45
CA ASP A 51 -9.09 -9.34 -2.91
C ASP A 51 -9.77 -10.64 -3.34
N GLU A 52 -9.33 -11.79 -2.82
CA GLU A 52 -9.92 -13.12 -3.10
C GLU A 52 -11.42 -13.15 -2.75
N GLU A 53 -11.83 -12.60 -1.59
CA GLU A 53 -13.24 -12.59 -1.16
C GLU A 53 -14.09 -11.61 -1.99
N LEU A 54 -13.60 -10.42 -2.27
CA LEU A 54 -14.30 -9.45 -3.12
C LEU A 54 -14.45 -9.98 -4.55
N GLN A 55 -13.41 -10.58 -5.09
CA GLN A 55 -13.45 -11.17 -6.42
C GLN A 55 -14.47 -12.33 -6.51
N ALA A 56 -14.47 -13.22 -5.51
CA ALA A 56 -15.36 -14.38 -5.49
C ALA A 56 -16.84 -13.99 -5.31
N ALA A 57 -17.13 -13.01 -4.43
CA ALA A 57 -18.50 -12.64 -4.11
C ALA A 57 -19.10 -11.58 -5.05
N HIS A 58 -18.28 -10.67 -5.59
CA HIS A 58 -18.73 -9.48 -6.31
C HIS A 58 -18.09 -9.30 -7.69
N GLY A 59 -17.08 -10.11 -8.07
CA GLY A 59 -16.32 -9.92 -9.29
C GLY A 59 -15.59 -8.57 -9.33
N LEU A 60 -15.19 -8.05 -8.17
CA LEU A 60 -14.40 -6.82 -7.99
C LEU A 60 -13.07 -7.16 -7.36
N SER A 61 -11.98 -6.66 -7.92
CA SER A 61 -10.70 -6.67 -7.22
C SER A 61 -10.70 -5.64 -6.07
N LEU A 62 -9.83 -5.85 -5.08
CA LEU A 62 -9.65 -4.89 -3.99
C LEU A 62 -9.29 -3.48 -4.52
N ALA A 63 -8.46 -3.40 -5.56
CA ALA A 63 -8.10 -2.13 -6.17
C ALA A 63 -9.29 -1.43 -6.86
N GLU A 64 -10.18 -2.19 -7.51
CA GLU A 64 -11.42 -1.65 -8.10
C GLU A 64 -12.39 -1.19 -7.03
N TYR A 65 -12.55 -1.96 -5.95
CA TYR A 65 -13.33 -1.55 -4.78
C TYR A 65 -12.80 -0.25 -4.17
N ASP A 66 -11.48 -0.14 -3.93
CA ASP A 66 -10.87 1.06 -3.39
C ASP A 66 -11.04 2.27 -4.32
N ALA A 67 -10.87 2.10 -5.62
CA ALA A 67 -11.11 3.17 -6.59
C ALA A 67 -12.56 3.68 -6.54
N LEU A 68 -13.55 2.79 -6.52
CA LEU A 68 -14.96 3.16 -6.37
C LEU A 68 -15.21 3.91 -5.06
N LEU A 69 -14.60 3.45 -3.95
CA LEU A 69 -14.69 4.08 -2.64
C LEU A 69 -14.10 5.50 -2.65
N GLN A 70 -12.91 5.69 -3.25
CA GLN A 70 -12.27 7.00 -3.38
C GLN A 70 -13.11 7.97 -4.20
N ILE A 71 -13.74 7.50 -5.29
CA ILE A 71 -14.63 8.33 -6.10
C ILE A 71 -15.92 8.66 -5.34
N ALA A 72 -16.50 7.68 -4.61
CA ALA A 72 -17.72 7.87 -3.83
C ALA A 72 -17.58 8.92 -2.73
N HIS A 73 -16.40 9.01 -2.10
CA HIS A 73 -16.11 9.99 -1.04
C HIS A 73 -15.72 11.38 -1.58
N ALA A 74 -15.44 11.50 -2.87
CA ALA A 74 -15.07 12.78 -3.45
C ALA A 74 -16.29 13.71 -3.67
N PRO A 75 -16.10 15.03 -3.63
CA PRO A 75 -17.15 15.99 -3.96
C PRO A 75 -17.75 15.70 -5.35
N GLY A 76 -19.08 15.69 -5.43
CA GLY A 76 -19.79 15.37 -6.67
C GLY A 76 -19.54 13.96 -7.21
N ARG A 77 -18.93 13.06 -6.42
CA ARG A 77 -18.54 11.69 -6.81
C ARG A 77 -17.73 11.63 -8.09
N ARG A 78 -16.75 12.53 -8.20
CA ARG A 78 -15.83 12.65 -9.32
C ARG A 78 -14.42 12.92 -8.85
N VAL A 79 -13.44 12.32 -9.52
CA VAL A 79 -12.02 12.46 -9.18
C VAL A 79 -11.20 12.53 -10.46
N ARG A 80 -10.23 13.45 -10.53
CA ARG A 80 -9.26 13.49 -11.62
C ARG A 80 -8.44 12.21 -11.65
N MET A 81 -8.13 11.72 -12.85
CA MET A 81 -7.40 10.46 -13.05
C MET A 81 -6.04 10.42 -12.36
N ASN A 82 -5.30 11.55 -12.34
CA ASN A 82 -4.02 11.62 -11.65
C ASN A 82 -4.18 11.57 -10.11
N VAL A 83 -5.19 12.23 -9.55
CA VAL A 83 -5.51 12.21 -8.11
C VAL A 83 -5.98 10.81 -7.70
N LEU A 84 -6.79 10.16 -8.53
CA LEU A 84 -7.22 8.79 -8.26
C LEU A 84 -6.02 7.81 -8.26
N ALA A 85 -5.08 7.98 -9.19
CA ALA A 85 -3.86 7.16 -9.24
C ALA A 85 -3.02 7.29 -7.95
N GLU A 86 -2.91 8.51 -7.41
CA GLU A 86 -2.20 8.77 -6.16
C GLU A 86 -2.92 8.14 -4.95
N ARG A 87 -4.25 8.25 -4.89
CA ARG A 87 -5.06 7.71 -3.78
C ARG A 87 -5.08 6.18 -3.73
N VAL A 88 -5.14 5.53 -4.87
CA VAL A 88 -5.15 4.05 -5.00
C VAL A 88 -3.73 3.47 -5.05
N ILE A 89 -2.70 4.33 -4.99
CA ILE A 89 -1.27 3.95 -5.03
C ILE A 89 -0.94 3.14 -6.30
N LEU A 90 -1.42 3.62 -7.44
CA LEU A 90 -1.17 3.01 -8.76
C LEU A 90 -0.38 3.95 -9.68
N SER A 91 0.33 3.36 -10.64
CA SER A 91 0.91 4.12 -11.74
C SER A 91 -0.19 4.70 -12.65
N ARG A 92 0.14 5.72 -13.46
CA ARG A 92 -0.81 6.28 -14.43
C ARG A 92 -1.37 5.24 -15.40
N SER A 93 -0.54 4.31 -15.86
CA SER A 93 -1.01 3.22 -16.72
C SER A 93 -1.85 2.20 -15.96
N GLY A 94 -1.55 1.96 -14.70
CA GLY A 94 -2.32 1.07 -13.83
C GLY A 94 -3.73 1.61 -13.60
N ILE A 95 -3.86 2.90 -13.24
CA ILE A 95 -5.18 3.51 -13.02
C ILE A 95 -6.00 3.59 -14.31
N THR A 96 -5.37 3.84 -15.47
CA THR A 96 -6.07 3.87 -16.75
C THR A 96 -6.73 2.52 -17.02
N ARG A 97 -5.97 1.42 -16.93
CA ARG A 97 -6.51 0.06 -17.13
C ARG A 97 -7.59 -0.33 -16.12
N LEU A 98 -7.45 0.13 -14.88
CA LEU A 98 -8.45 -0.11 -13.84
C LEU A 98 -9.75 0.61 -14.16
N VAL A 99 -9.67 1.88 -14.53
CA VAL A 99 -10.84 2.68 -14.91
C VAL A 99 -11.46 2.17 -16.21
N ASP A 100 -10.68 1.69 -17.20
CA ASP A 100 -11.20 1.03 -18.41
C ASP A 100 -12.11 -0.15 -18.06
N ARG A 101 -11.70 -1.00 -17.09
CA ARG A 101 -12.53 -2.13 -16.65
C ARG A 101 -13.79 -1.68 -15.91
N LEU A 102 -13.68 -0.67 -15.03
CA LEU A 102 -14.83 -0.13 -14.32
C LEU A 102 -15.84 0.55 -15.26
N GLU A 103 -15.35 1.22 -16.31
CA GLU A 103 -16.17 1.85 -17.35
C GLU A 103 -16.86 0.77 -18.19
N ALA A 104 -16.14 -0.25 -18.62
CA ALA A 104 -16.74 -1.42 -19.31
C ALA A 104 -17.80 -2.13 -18.49
N ALA A 105 -17.65 -2.12 -17.16
CA ALA A 105 -18.65 -2.66 -16.21
C ALA A 105 -19.79 -1.66 -15.89
N GLY A 106 -19.79 -0.46 -16.49
CA GLY A 106 -20.79 0.59 -16.24
C GLY A 106 -20.72 1.22 -14.84
N CYS A 107 -19.64 0.99 -14.09
CA CYS A 107 -19.49 1.48 -12.71
C CYS A 107 -19.01 2.92 -12.65
N VAL A 108 -18.27 3.36 -13.63
CA VAL A 108 -17.77 4.73 -13.78
C VAL A 108 -17.94 5.21 -15.21
N GLU A 109 -17.93 6.53 -15.39
CA GLU A 109 -17.87 7.22 -16.68
C GLU A 109 -16.67 8.14 -16.69
N ARG A 110 -16.07 8.35 -17.88
CA ARG A 110 -15.06 9.38 -18.05
C ARG A 110 -15.72 10.68 -18.49
N ALA A 111 -15.36 11.77 -17.82
CA ALA A 111 -15.78 13.11 -18.18
C ALA A 111 -14.57 14.00 -18.43
N ALA A 112 -14.70 14.98 -19.31
CA ALA A 112 -13.72 16.06 -19.44
C ALA A 112 -13.78 16.92 -18.17
N CYS A 113 -12.62 17.35 -17.66
CA CYS A 113 -12.59 18.29 -16.54
C CYS A 113 -13.04 19.68 -17.04
N SER A 114 -13.97 20.31 -16.33
CA SER A 114 -14.51 21.62 -16.71
C SER A 114 -13.49 22.76 -16.62
N THR A 115 -12.42 22.60 -15.81
CA THR A 115 -11.38 23.61 -15.59
C THR A 115 -10.08 23.34 -16.35
N ASP A 116 -9.94 22.17 -16.98
CA ASP A 116 -8.74 21.77 -17.71
C ASP A 116 -9.12 20.84 -18.87
N ALA A 117 -9.12 21.38 -20.09
CA ALA A 117 -9.49 20.65 -21.31
C ALA A 117 -8.62 19.40 -21.59
N ARG A 118 -7.47 19.24 -20.91
CA ARG A 118 -6.60 18.07 -21.01
C ARG A 118 -6.81 17.07 -19.87
N GLY A 119 -7.58 17.46 -18.85
CA GLY A 119 -7.86 16.64 -17.67
C GLY A 119 -9.05 15.71 -17.91
N GLN A 120 -8.91 14.45 -17.49
CA GLN A 120 -10.03 13.50 -17.42
C GLN A 120 -10.37 13.21 -15.98
N GLU A 121 -11.65 13.05 -15.71
CA GLU A 121 -12.22 12.64 -14.42
C GLU A 121 -12.91 11.29 -14.56
N ALA A 122 -12.82 10.49 -13.50
CA ALA A 122 -13.67 9.33 -13.29
C ALA A 122 -14.88 9.78 -12.45
N VAL A 123 -16.08 9.51 -12.94
CA VAL A 123 -17.36 9.85 -12.30
C VAL A 123 -18.08 8.57 -11.94
N LEU A 124 -18.50 8.44 -10.68
CA LEU A 124 -19.21 7.27 -10.19
C LEU A 124 -20.66 7.26 -10.73
N THR A 125 -21.04 6.17 -11.36
CA THR A 125 -22.43 5.96 -11.80
C THR A 125 -23.33 5.44 -10.66
N PRO A 126 -24.66 5.48 -10.81
CA PRO A 126 -25.58 4.79 -9.89
C PRO A 126 -25.29 3.28 -9.80
N VAL A 127 -24.92 2.62 -10.89
CA VAL A 127 -24.53 1.20 -10.95
C VAL A 127 -23.26 0.96 -10.11
N GLY A 128 -22.24 1.83 -10.28
CA GLY A 128 -21.02 1.72 -9.50
C GLY A 128 -21.25 1.94 -8.01
N LEU A 129 -22.13 2.87 -7.64
CA LEU A 129 -22.47 3.12 -6.24
C LEU A 129 -23.17 1.91 -5.61
N GLU A 130 -24.09 1.28 -6.33
CA GLU A 130 -24.79 0.08 -5.84
C GLU A 130 -23.84 -1.10 -5.69
N ARG A 131 -22.96 -1.29 -6.66
CA ARG A 131 -21.93 -2.34 -6.60
C ARG A 131 -20.95 -2.13 -5.44
N LEU A 132 -20.53 -0.89 -5.18
CA LEU A 132 -19.72 -0.53 -4.02
C LEU A 132 -20.43 -0.86 -2.70
N ARG A 133 -21.70 -0.48 -2.56
CA ARG A 133 -22.50 -0.77 -1.37
C ARG A 133 -22.67 -2.26 -1.12
N SER A 134 -22.98 -3.03 -2.16
CA SER A 134 -23.09 -4.48 -2.07
C SER A 134 -21.78 -5.13 -1.60
N ALA A 135 -20.64 -4.65 -2.08
CA ALA A 135 -19.32 -5.17 -1.71
C ALA A 135 -18.83 -4.73 -0.32
N ALA A 136 -19.36 -3.63 0.22
CA ALA A 136 -18.89 -3.02 1.46
C ALA A 136 -18.99 -3.96 2.67
N THR A 137 -20.06 -4.75 2.77
CA THR A 137 -20.23 -5.72 3.86
C THR A 137 -19.16 -6.79 3.83
N THR A 138 -18.91 -7.40 2.67
CA THR A 138 -17.85 -8.42 2.49
C THR A 138 -16.48 -7.84 2.85
N HIS A 139 -16.18 -6.62 2.40
CA HIS A 139 -14.92 -5.96 2.70
C HIS A 139 -14.75 -5.66 4.20
N LEU A 140 -15.77 -5.10 4.85
CA LEU A 140 -15.73 -4.79 6.28
C LEU A 140 -15.63 -6.04 7.16
N ASP A 141 -16.34 -7.10 6.80
CA ASP A 141 -16.27 -8.39 7.53
C ASP A 141 -14.90 -9.04 7.37
N GLY A 142 -14.27 -8.91 6.19
CA GLY A 142 -12.90 -9.32 5.98
C GLY A 142 -11.92 -8.52 6.85
N ILE A 143 -12.03 -7.20 6.92
CA ILE A 143 -11.22 -6.35 7.80
C ILE A 143 -11.38 -6.77 9.25
N ARG A 144 -12.61 -6.98 9.73
CA ARG A 144 -12.87 -7.44 11.09
C ARG A 144 -12.14 -8.75 11.38
N ARG A 145 -12.36 -9.76 10.55
CA ARG A 145 -11.82 -11.12 10.71
C ARG A 145 -10.30 -11.18 10.63
N TYR A 146 -9.69 -10.46 9.69
CA TYR A 146 -8.26 -10.57 9.41
C TYR A 146 -7.40 -9.56 10.15
N PHE A 147 -7.99 -8.50 10.69
CA PHE A 147 -7.26 -7.42 11.34
C PHE A 147 -7.82 -7.05 12.72
N LEU A 148 -9.06 -6.56 12.80
CA LEU A 148 -9.57 -5.99 14.04
C LEU A 148 -9.71 -7.02 15.17
N GLU A 149 -10.17 -8.24 14.88
CA GLU A 149 -10.35 -9.31 15.86
C GLU A 149 -9.04 -9.98 16.28
N ARG A 150 -7.90 -9.58 15.71
CA ARG A 150 -6.57 -10.11 16.06
C ARG A 150 -5.86 -9.29 17.11
N LEU A 151 -6.37 -8.13 17.46
CA LEU A 151 -5.77 -7.15 18.33
C LEU A 151 -6.80 -6.69 19.36
N ASP A 152 -6.35 -6.38 20.57
CA ASP A 152 -7.21 -5.71 21.54
C ASP A 152 -7.31 -4.20 21.25
N SER A 153 -8.19 -3.50 22.01
CA SER A 153 -8.43 -2.06 21.78
C SER A 153 -7.21 -1.19 22.03
N ASP A 154 -6.36 -1.56 23.01
CA ASP A 154 -5.16 -0.80 23.33
C ASP A 154 -4.06 -1.01 22.28
N GLU A 155 -3.95 -2.25 21.77
CA GLU A 155 -3.05 -2.58 20.66
C GLU A 155 -3.45 -1.84 19.39
N LEU A 156 -4.75 -1.81 19.05
CA LEU A 156 -5.28 -1.06 17.90
C LEU A 156 -4.97 0.43 18.01
N GLY A 157 -5.21 1.04 19.18
CA GLY A 157 -4.93 2.46 19.40
C GLY A 157 -3.43 2.80 19.27
N ARG A 158 -2.55 1.93 19.83
CA ARG A 158 -1.10 2.11 19.69
C ARG A 158 -0.62 1.92 18.25
N LEU A 159 -1.18 0.95 17.55
CA LEU A 159 -0.86 0.68 16.15
C LEU A 159 -1.29 1.84 15.25
N GLU A 160 -2.52 2.34 15.41
CA GLU A 160 -3.04 3.49 14.67
C GLU A 160 -2.13 4.71 14.85
N ALA A 161 -1.81 5.08 16.10
CA ALA A 161 -0.92 6.20 16.40
C ALA A 161 0.49 6.01 15.80
N SER A 162 1.01 4.79 15.78
CA SER A 162 2.32 4.48 15.21
C SER A 162 2.31 4.57 13.68
N LEU A 163 1.32 4.01 13.02
CA LEU A 163 1.18 4.06 11.57
C LEU A 163 0.90 5.48 11.07
N ALA A 164 0.11 6.28 11.80
CA ALA A 164 -0.12 7.68 11.48
C ALA A 164 1.18 8.50 11.47
N ARG A 165 2.10 8.26 12.43
CA ARG A 165 3.42 8.90 12.44
C ARG A 165 4.29 8.50 11.25
N VAL A 166 4.22 7.24 10.83
CA VAL A 166 4.98 6.74 9.67
C VAL A 166 4.42 7.29 8.37
N ALA A 167 3.09 7.32 8.21
CA ALA A 167 2.42 7.79 7.00
C ALA A 167 2.48 9.32 6.84
N GLY A 168 2.40 10.08 7.94
CA GLY A 168 2.33 11.55 7.91
C GLY A 168 3.49 12.25 7.16
N PRO A 169 4.75 11.96 7.46
CA PRO A 169 5.89 12.57 6.75
C PRO A 169 6.00 12.18 5.27
N LEU A 170 5.50 10.99 4.91
CA LEU A 170 5.56 10.48 3.53
C LEU A 170 4.52 11.15 2.63
N ALA A 171 3.44 11.66 3.20
CA ALA A 171 2.43 12.46 2.48
C ALA A 171 2.96 13.85 2.08
N SER A 172 4.11 14.27 2.61
CA SER A 172 4.70 15.61 2.39
C SER A 172 5.55 15.73 1.12
N GLY A 173 5.52 14.76 0.23
CA GLY A 173 6.00 14.89 -1.14
C GLY A 173 5.06 15.83 -1.90
N THR A 174 5.17 17.10 -1.61
CA THR A 174 4.33 18.20 -2.05
C THR A 174 4.22 18.28 -3.58
N ARG A 175 3.08 17.84 -4.09
CA ARG A 175 2.45 18.53 -5.20
C ARG A 175 1.17 19.17 -4.69
N PRO A 176 0.87 20.43 -5.03
CA PRO A 176 -0.35 21.07 -4.60
C PRO A 176 -1.53 20.17 -5.02
N THR A 177 -2.29 19.74 -4.03
CA THR A 177 -3.59 19.12 -4.23
C THR A 177 -4.44 20.15 -4.97
N HIS A 178 -4.57 20.00 -6.28
CA HIS A 178 -5.66 20.62 -6.98
C HIS A 178 -6.94 19.97 -6.43
N GLU A 179 -7.55 20.67 -5.48
CA GLU A 179 -8.88 20.37 -5.00
C GLU A 179 -9.79 20.12 -6.21
N GLY A 180 -10.71 19.15 -6.04
CA GLY A 180 -11.59 18.72 -7.11
C GLY A 180 -12.20 19.88 -7.87
N CYS A 181 -12.49 19.64 -9.14
CA CYS A 181 -13.20 20.58 -9.98
C CYS A 181 -14.49 21.04 -9.25
N PRO A 182 -14.74 22.34 -9.07
CA PRO A 182 -15.98 22.80 -8.47
C PRO A 182 -17.17 22.25 -9.26
N PRO A 183 -18.30 21.92 -8.60
CA PRO A 183 -19.49 21.49 -9.29
C PRO A 183 -19.87 22.55 -10.33
N ALA A 184 -20.23 22.12 -11.53
CA ALA A 184 -20.79 23.00 -12.54
C ALA A 184 -22.08 23.59 -11.96
N GLU A 185 -22.11 24.89 -11.81
CA GLU A 185 -23.36 25.60 -11.46
C GLU A 185 -24.38 25.38 -12.57
N ALA A 186 -25.57 24.96 -12.17
CA ALA A 186 -26.72 24.71 -13.04
C ALA A 186 -27.41 26.01 -13.45
#